data_66555a5d8e08cdc38192f9eb06ce2057
#
_entry.id   66555a5d8e08cdc38192f9eb06ce2057
#
_cell.length_a   1.000
_cell.length_b   1.000
_cell.length_c   1.000
_cell.angle_alpha   90.00
_cell.angle_beta   90.00
_cell.angle_gamma   90.00
#
_symmetry.space_group_name_H-M   'P 1'
#
loop_
_entity.id
_entity.type
_entity.pdbx_description
1 polymer ?
#
loop_
_entity_poly.entity_id
_entity_poly.type
_entity_poly.pdbx_seq_one_letter_code
_entity_poly.pdbx_strand_id
1 'polypeptide(L)'
;MAEVHLRETDVIYVLEGTATFVTGGTVVDGRPTAPGEIRGTAIRDGETYRLSKGDVVIVPERLPHWFTEVSSPFLYFVVKPISQGGDSR
;
A
#
# COMPACT_ATOMS: atom_id res chain seq x y z
N MET A 1 -6.72 5.31 -5.26
CA MET A 1 -5.70 6.36 -5.23
C MET A 1 -4.40 5.84 -4.64
N ALA A 2 -3.31 6.48 -4.94
CA ALA A 2 -2.01 6.10 -4.40
C ALA A 2 -1.87 6.59 -2.97
N GLU A 3 -1.19 5.80 -2.13
CA GLU A 3 -1.00 6.12 -0.71
C GLU A 3 0.43 5.87 -0.28
N VAL A 4 0.87 6.66 0.69
CA VAL A 4 2.13 6.43 1.39
C VAL A 4 1.85 6.55 2.88
N HIS A 5 2.25 5.54 3.64
CA HIS A 5 2.17 5.58 5.09
C HIS A 5 3.58 5.79 5.63
N LEU A 6 3.79 6.87 6.37
CA LEU A 6 5.13 7.26 6.80
C LEU A 6 5.60 6.46 8.02
N ARG A 7 4.67 5.85 8.76
CA ARG A 7 4.99 5.17 10.02
C ARG A 7 4.40 3.78 10.14
N GLU A 8 3.70 3.31 9.12
CA GLU A 8 3.06 2.01 9.16
C GLU A 8 3.56 1.14 8.03
N THR A 9 3.79 -0.12 8.32
CA THR A 9 3.99 -1.14 7.32
C THR A 9 2.65 -1.81 7.10
N ASP A 10 2.28 -2.05 5.84
CA ASP A 10 1.06 -2.78 5.54
C ASP A 10 1.43 -4.22 5.21
N VAL A 11 0.80 -5.17 5.92
CA VAL A 11 0.89 -6.58 5.57
C VAL A 11 -0.49 -6.96 5.05
N ILE A 12 -0.59 -7.23 3.77
CA ILE A 12 -1.86 -7.46 3.08
C ILE A 12 -1.95 -8.93 2.69
N TYR A 13 -3.04 -9.56 3.08
CA TYR A 13 -3.32 -10.94 2.70
C TYR A 13 -4.61 -10.98 1.89
N VAL A 14 -4.52 -11.45 0.64
CA VAL A 14 -5.67 -11.47 -0.26
C VAL A 14 -6.55 -12.67 0.06
N LEU A 15 -7.78 -12.40 0.47
CA LEU A 15 -8.74 -13.44 0.85
C LEU A 15 -9.56 -13.91 -0.34
N GLU A 16 -9.88 -13.00 -1.26
CA GLU A 16 -10.71 -13.34 -2.41
C GLU A 16 -10.52 -12.33 -3.51
N GLY A 17 -10.53 -12.80 -4.76
CA GLY A 17 -10.46 -11.93 -5.93
C GLY A 17 -9.05 -11.70 -6.42
N THR A 18 -8.92 -10.75 -7.32
CA THR A 18 -7.64 -10.38 -7.95
C THR A 18 -7.51 -8.88 -7.99
N ALA A 19 -6.27 -8.41 -8.04
CA ALA A 19 -6.00 -6.97 -8.11
C ALA A 19 -4.71 -6.71 -8.85
N THR A 20 -4.61 -5.53 -9.45
CA THR A 20 -3.36 -5.02 -9.98
C THR A 20 -2.85 -4.01 -8.96
N PHE A 21 -1.62 -4.18 -8.52
CA PHE A 21 -1.03 -3.45 -7.40
C PHE A 21 0.30 -2.87 -7.83
N VAL A 22 0.50 -1.59 -7.57
CA VAL A 22 1.72 -0.88 -7.95
C VAL A 22 2.41 -0.40 -6.67
N THR A 23 3.71 -0.61 -6.58
CA THR A 23 4.50 -0.15 -5.43
C THR A 23 5.73 0.61 -5.89
N GLY A 24 6.21 1.48 -5.01
CA GLY A 24 7.42 2.26 -5.28
C GLY A 24 7.13 3.42 -6.19
N GLY A 25 8.17 3.93 -6.83
CA GLY A 25 8.01 5.04 -7.75
C GLY A 25 7.72 6.36 -7.05
N THR A 26 7.06 7.25 -7.76
CA THR A 26 6.75 8.61 -7.28
C THR A 26 5.25 8.83 -7.27
N VAL A 27 4.72 9.30 -6.15
CA VAL A 27 3.30 9.64 -6.03
C VAL A 27 3.04 10.93 -6.80
N VAL A 28 2.04 10.89 -7.68
CA VAL A 28 1.63 12.06 -8.47
C VAL A 28 0.62 12.86 -7.63
N ASP A 29 0.84 14.17 -7.53
CA ASP A 29 -0.04 15.07 -6.79
C ASP A 29 -0.22 14.63 -5.34
N GLY A 30 0.85 14.20 -4.70
CA GLY A 30 0.79 13.75 -3.32
C GLY A 30 0.50 14.88 -2.36
N ARG A 31 -0.39 14.64 -1.39
CA ARG A 31 -0.75 15.61 -0.36
C ARG A 31 -0.92 14.91 0.98
N PRO A 32 -0.50 15.56 2.06
CA PRO A 32 -0.81 15.02 3.38
C PRO A 32 -2.33 15.03 3.59
N THR A 33 -2.87 13.90 4.00
CA THR A 33 -4.31 13.77 4.24
C THR A 33 -4.62 13.51 5.71
N ALA A 34 -3.60 13.05 6.45
CA ALA A 34 -3.69 12.82 7.88
C ALA A 34 -2.26 12.73 8.39
N PRO A 35 -2.05 12.84 9.72
CA PRO A 35 -0.70 12.66 10.25
C PRO A 35 -0.13 11.31 9.81
N GLY A 36 1.05 11.35 9.20
CA GLY A 36 1.73 10.13 8.74
C GLY A 36 1.15 9.54 7.47
N GLU A 37 0.28 10.25 6.75
CA GLU A 37 -0.32 9.72 5.54
C GLU A 37 -0.27 10.72 4.40
N ILE A 38 0.10 10.24 3.21
CA ILE A 38 0.11 11.03 1.99
C ILE A 38 -0.72 10.27 0.96
N ARG A 39 -1.58 10.97 0.23
CA ARG A 39 -2.35 10.39 -0.86
C ARG A 39 -2.16 11.19 -2.12
N GLY A 40 -2.22 10.49 -3.25
CA GLY A 40 -2.11 11.12 -4.55
C GLY A 40 -3.01 10.43 -5.56
N THR A 41 -2.93 10.89 -6.81
CA THR A 41 -3.80 10.38 -7.86
C THR A 41 -3.25 9.13 -8.53
N ALA A 42 -1.94 8.94 -8.52
CA ALA A 42 -1.31 7.83 -9.22
C ALA A 42 0.13 7.66 -8.73
N ILE A 43 0.77 6.60 -9.20
CA ILE A 43 2.20 6.38 -9.01
C ILE A 43 2.84 6.35 -10.40
N ARG A 44 3.97 7.06 -10.54
CA ARG A 44 4.79 7.04 -11.74
C ARG A 44 6.02 6.20 -11.47
N ASP A 45 6.38 5.35 -12.43
CA ASP A 45 7.62 4.55 -12.37
C ASP A 45 7.66 3.58 -11.20
N GLY A 46 6.50 3.04 -10.83
CA GLY A 46 6.44 1.98 -9.84
C GLY A 46 6.53 0.61 -10.47
N GLU A 47 6.53 -0.41 -9.63
CA GLU A 47 6.50 -1.80 -10.08
C GLU A 47 5.09 -2.34 -9.95
N THR A 48 4.66 -3.09 -10.95
CA THR A 48 3.29 -3.62 -11.03
C THR A 48 3.28 -5.10 -10.70
N TYR A 49 2.35 -5.49 -9.85
CA TYR A 49 2.16 -6.88 -9.45
C TYR A 49 0.71 -7.28 -9.64
N ARG A 50 0.49 -8.54 -9.99
CA ARG A 50 -0.85 -9.10 -10.03
C ARG A 50 -1.05 -9.92 -8.77
N LEU A 51 -2.06 -9.56 -7.98
CA LEU A 51 -2.38 -10.25 -6.74
C LEU A 51 -3.58 -11.15 -6.93
N SER A 52 -3.57 -12.30 -6.28
CA SER A 52 -4.68 -13.23 -6.28
C SER A 52 -4.82 -13.86 -4.90
N LYS A 53 -5.91 -14.62 -4.74
CA LYS A 53 -6.23 -15.26 -3.46
C LYS A 53 -5.02 -16.01 -2.90
N GLY A 54 -4.73 -15.76 -1.64
CA GLY A 54 -3.63 -16.40 -0.93
C GLY A 54 -2.32 -15.62 -0.96
N ASP A 55 -2.23 -14.59 -1.79
CA ASP A 55 -1.00 -13.79 -1.85
C ASP A 55 -0.86 -12.93 -0.61
N VAL A 56 0.38 -12.76 -0.18
CA VAL A 56 0.74 -11.87 0.92
C VAL A 56 1.69 -10.82 0.37
N VAL A 57 1.40 -9.56 0.64
CA VAL A 57 2.23 -8.45 0.22
C VAL A 57 2.64 -7.66 1.44
N ILE A 58 3.91 -7.33 1.54
CA ILE A 58 4.42 -6.47 2.59
C ILE A 58 4.82 -5.16 1.95
N VAL A 59 4.18 -4.08 2.40
CA VAL A 59 4.49 -2.74 1.95
C VAL A 59 5.15 -2.01 3.12
N PRO A 60 6.47 -1.87 3.11
CA PRO A 60 7.17 -1.19 4.20
C PRO A 60 6.71 0.25 4.33
N GLU A 61 6.87 0.81 5.52
CA GLU A 61 6.60 2.23 5.70
C GLU A 61 7.36 3.06 4.66
N ARG A 62 6.78 4.16 4.24
CA ARG A 62 7.33 5.10 3.26
C ARG A 62 7.33 4.60 1.83
N LEU A 63 6.94 3.36 1.56
CA LEU A 63 6.86 2.86 0.19
C LEU A 63 5.47 3.18 -0.38
N PRO A 64 5.39 3.91 -1.48
CA PRO A 64 4.09 4.17 -2.11
C PRO A 64 3.41 2.89 -2.57
N HIS A 65 2.09 2.86 -2.51
CA HIS A 65 1.33 1.72 -3.02
C HIS A 65 0.00 2.18 -3.58
N TRP A 66 -0.54 1.39 -4.53
CA TRP A 66 -1.72 1.79 -5.27
C TRP A 66 -2.40 0.56 -5.87
N PHE A 67 -3.67 0.36 -5.54
CA PHE A 67 -4.49 -0.63 -6.23
C PHE A 67 -5.09 0.05 -7.45
N THR A 68 -4.67 -0.33 -8.65
CA THR A 68 -5.16 0.31 -9.87
C THR A 68 -6.43 -0.34 -10.37
N GLU A 69 -6.56 -1.66 -10.17
CA GLU A 69 -7.74 -2.42 -10.56
C GLU A 69 -7.98 -3.51 -9.55
N VAL A 70 -9.25 -3.72 -9.23
CA VAL A 70 -9.63 -4.81 -8.32
C VAL A 70 -10.83 -5.52 -8.91
N SER A 71 -10.91 -6.83 -8.71
CA SER A 71 -12.08 -7.60 -9.10
C SER A 71 -13.25 -7.27 -8.16
N SER A 72 -14.43 -7.72 -8.54
CA SER A 72 -15.62 -7.57 -7.71
C SER A 72 -16.19 -8.96 -7.44
N PRO A 73 -16.08 -9.48 -6.23
CA PRO A 73 -15.50 -8.84 -5.05
C PRO A 73 -13.98 -8.94 -5.01
N PHE A 74 -13.38 -8.08 -4.18
CA PHE A 74 -11.99 -8.18 -3.82
C PHE A 74 -11.90 -7.95 -2.32
N LEU A 75 -11.48 -8.97 -1.58
CA LEU A 75 -11.41 -8.92 -0.14
C LEU A 75 -9.99 -9.18 0.31
N TYR A 76 -9.52 -8.40 1.26
CA TYR A 76 -8.21 -8.61 1.82
C TYR A 76 -8.21 -8.26 3.31
N PHE A 77 -7.22 -8.79 3.99
CA PHE A 77 -7.00 -8.56 5.40
C PHE A 77 -5.68 -7.79 5.50
N VAL A 78 -5.66 -6.73 6.30
CA VAL A 78 -4.45 -5.93 6.45
C VAL A 78 -4.09 -5.80 7.92
N VAL A 79 -2.81 -5.95 8.21
CA VAL A 79 -2.23 -5.69 9.51
C VAL A 79 -1.24 -4.56 9.33
N LYS A 80 -1.27 -3.59 10.23
CA LYS A 80 -0.47 -2.38 10.11
C LYS A 80 0.46 -2.20 11.31
N PRO A 81 1.60 -2.90 11.33
CA PRO A 81 2.60 -2.65 12.36
C PRO A 81 3.06 -1.19 12.28
N ILE A 82 3.21 -0.57 13.44
CA ILE A 82 3.56 0.83 13.54
C ILE A 82 5.01 0.95 13.97
N SER A 83 5.75 1.84 13.27
CA SER A 83 7.10 2.18 13.65
C SER A 83 7.07 3.04 14.90
N GLN A 84 7.86 2.71 15.91
CA GLN A 84 7.93 3.47 17.14
C GLN A 84 9.04 4.51 17.14
N GLY A 85 9.62 4.75 16.03
CA GLY A 85 10.59 5.83 15.83
C GLY A 85 11.54 6.04 16.99
N GLY A 86 12.69 5.47 16.93
CA GLY A 86 13.69 5.69 17.96
C GLY A 86 13.49 4.90 19.23
N ASP A 87 12.39 4.19 19.36
CA ASP A 87 12.19 3.33 20.50
C ASP A 87 13.17 2.18 20.43
N SER A 88 13.85 1.94 21.50
CA SER A 88 14.77 0.82 21.55
C SER A 88 14.29 -0.18 22.55
N ARG A 89 14.51 -1.36 22.24
CA ARG A 89 14.12 -2.44 23.12
C ARG A 89 15.29 -3.11 23.71
#